data_0ddc6cb6a228bfb9d6f377aa048603b4
#
_entry.id   0ddc6cb6a228bfb9d6f377aa048603b4
#
_cell.length_a   1.000
_cell.length_b   1.000
_cell.length_c   1.000
_cell.angle_alpha   90.00
_cell.angle_beta   90.00
_cell.angle_gamma   90.00
#
_symmetry.space_group_name_H-M   'P 1'
#
loop_
_entity.id
_entity.type
_entity.pdbx_description
1 polymer ?
#
loop_
_entity_poly.entity_id
_entity_poly.type
_entity_poly.pdbx_seq_one_letter_code
_entity_poly.pdbx_strand_id
1 'polypeptide(L)'
;PRPTRAEATDVANAIYDGTSAIMLSGETAAGKYPVEALHTMKTIAERAERDIDYNKRFFNRDAVQNPDITSAISHATCTTAIDLAAAAIITVTKSGKTARMLSKYRPKCPIIGCTPVKKVARQINLSWGVQPLLIGEENNTDDLFEHAVDAAKKHGYVKDGEVTVITAGVPLGVTGTTNLIKVHVVGHILVKGFSINERSVTAPLCVCETEDDLIKNYKDGDIIVISETSNRIMDQLKTASAIVCEKLSLIHI
;
A
#
# COMPACT_ATOMS: atom_id res chain seq x y z
N PRO A 1 -16.12 -5.90 -32.63
CA PRO A 1 -14.75 -5.54 -33.04
C PRO A 1 -13.71 -6.25 -32.20
N ARG A 2 -12.62 -6.66 -32.84
CA ARG A 2 -11.49 -7.30 -32.16
C ARG A 2 -10.21 -6.64 -32.66
N PRO A 3 -9.19 -6.43 -31.81
CA PRO A 3 -7.91 -5.94 -32.29
C PRO A 3 -7.23 -6.97 -33.18
N THR A 4 -6.38 -6.51 -34.06
CA THR A 4 -5.43 -7.36 -34.75
C THR A 4 -4.35 -7.89 -33.80
N ARG A 5 -3.61 -8.92 -34.20
CA ARG A 5 -2.48 -9.41 -33.39
C ARG A 5 -1.42 -8.33 -33.19
N ALA A 6 -1.13 -7.53 -34.22
CA ALA A 6 -0.18 -6.44 -34.16
C ALA A 6 -0.57 -5.40 -33.13
N GLU A 7 -1.80 -4.89 -33.17
CA GLU A 7 -2.30 -3.91 -32.21
C GLU A 7 -2.27 -4.43 -30.77
N ALA A 8 -2.65 -5.69 -30.52
CA ALA A 8 -2.58 -6.30 -29.21
C ALA A 8 -1.12 -6.44 -28.72
N THR A 9 -0.21 -6.81 -29.61
CA THR A 9 1.22 -6.96 -29.30
C THR A 9 1.88 -5.61 -29.02
N ASP A 10 1.52 -4.55 -29.74
CA ASP A 10 2.04 -3.20 -29.53
C ASP A 10 1.68 -2.66 -28.15
N VAL A 11 0.43 -2.83 -27.73
CA VAL A 11 0.01 -2.45 -26.37
C VAL A 11 0.76 -3.25 -25.30
N ALA A 12 0.85 -4.58 -25.47
CA ALA A 12 1.56 -5.44 -24.52
C ALA A 12 3.05 -5.07 -24.42
N ASN A 13 3.73 -4.86 -25.55
CA ASN A 13 5.13 -4.47 -25.59
C ASN A 13 5.37 -3.12 -24.91
N ALA A 14 4.50 -2.13 -25.13
CA ALA A 14 4.60 -0.83 -24.45
C ALA A 14 4.57 -0.99 -22.92
N ILE A 15 3.74 -1.91 -22.40
CA ILE A 15 3.70 -2.22 -20.96
C ILE A 15 4.98 -2.93 -20.50
N TYR A 16 5.45 -3.94 -21.25
CA TYR A 16 6.70 -4.65 -20.94
C TYR A 16 7.93 -3.72 -21.00
N ASP A 17 7.97 -2.78 -21.93
CA ASP A 17 9.04 -1.76 -22.04
C ASP A 17 8.98 -0.73 -20.91
N GLY A 18 7.87 -0.68 -20.20
CA GLY A 18 7.75 0.15 -19.01
C GLY A 18 7.27 1.57 -19.27
N THR A 19 6.39 1.77 -20.25
CA THR A 19 5.72 3.07 -20.43
C THR A 19 4.93 3.49 -19.19
N SER A 20 4.80 4.78 -18.95
CA SER A 20 4.02 5.31 -17.82
C SER A 20 2.54 5.50 -18.16
N ALA A 21 2.23 5.69 -19.43
CA ALA A 21 0.88 5.85 -19.95
C ALA A 21 0.83 5.39 -21.40
N ILE A 22 -0.34 4.91 -21.84
CA ILE A 22 -0.64 4.53 -23.20
C ILE A 22 -1.81 5.38 -23.71
N MET A 23 -1.86 5.61 -24.99
CA MET A 23 -2.85 6.49 -25.60
C MET A 23 -3.45 5.84 -26.85
N LEU A 24 -4.75 6.01 -27.03
CA LEU A 24 -5.44 5.79 -28.29
C LEU A 24 -5.64 7.12 -29.01
N SER A 25 -5.54 7.13 -30.32
CA SER A 25 -5.67 8.32 -31.15
C SER A 25 -6.97 8.28 -31.97
N GLY A 26 -6.89 7.84 -33.20
CA GLY A 26 -8.04 7.77 -34.11
C GLY A 26 -9.15 6.85 -33.65
N GLU A 27 -8.82 5.77 -32.96
CA GLU A 27 -9.75 4.77 -32.45
C GLU A 27 -10.78 5.37 -31.48
N THR A 28 -10.40 6.37 -30.71
CA THR A 28 -11.27 7.06 -29.74
C THR A 28 -11.75 8.42 -30.24
N ALA A 29 -11.02 9.08 -31.17
CA ALA A 29 -11.39 10.40 -31.67
C ALA A 29 -12.45 10.34 -32.78
N ALA A 30 -12.38 9.36 -33.70
CA ALA A 30 -13.25 9.23 -34.85
C ALA A 30 -13.63 7.78 -35.18
N GLY A 31 -13.23 6.81 -34.38
CA GLY A 31 -13.50 5.39 -34.55
C GLY A 31 -14.96 5.03 -34.30
N LYS A 32 -15.40 3.93 -34.88
CA LYS A 32 -16.77 3.41 -34.68
C LYS A 32 -17.01 2.75 -33.34
N TYR A 33 -15.92 2.39 -32.62
CA TYR A 33 -15.96 1.59 -31.39
C TYR A 33 -15.00 2.17 -30.29
N PRO A 34 -15.20 3.45 -29.89
CA PRO A 34 -14.23 4.12 -29.00
C PRO A 34 -14.17 3.50 -27.60
N VAL A 35 -15.29 3.09 -27.04
CA VAL A 35 -15.39 2.49 -25.71
C VAL A 35 -14.77 1.09 -25.71
N GLU A 36 -15.08 0.28 -26.71
CA GLU A 36 -14.55 -1.07 -26.87
C GLU A 36 -13.05 -1.06 -27.11
N ALA A 37 -12.53 -0.09 -27.86
CA ALA A 37 -11.11 0.09 -28.08
C ALA A 37 -10.38 0.38 -26.75
N LEU A 38 -10.90 1.29 -25.94
CA LEU A 38 -10.36 1.59 -24.62
C LEU A 38 -10.42 0.39 -23.68
N HIS A 39 -11.54 -0.33 -23.62
CA HIS A 39 -11.67 -1.55 -22.81
C HIS A 39 -10.69 -2.64 -23.23
N THR A 40 -10.50 -2.82 -24.53
CA THR A 40 -9.55 -3.79 -25.07
C THR A 40 -8.13 -3.42 -24.70
N MET A 41 -7.72 -2.17 -24.88
CA MET A 41 -6.41 -1.67 -24.48
C MET A 41 -6.15 -1.86 -22.97
N LYS A 42 -7.15 -1.52 -22.14
CA LYS A 42 -7.10 -1.76 -20.68
C LYS A 42 -6.88 -3.25 -20.36
N THR A 43 -7.66 -4.14 -20.98
CA THR A 43 -7.57 -5.58 -20.74
C THR A 43 -6.19 -6.14 -21.09
N ILE A 44 -5.62 -5.70 -22.21
CA ILE A 44 -4.27 -6.10 -22.62
C ILE A 44 -3.22 -5.59 -21.62
N ALA A 45 -3.31 -4.31 -21.25
CA ALA A 45 -2.39 -3.70 -20.29
C ALA A 45 -2.41 -4.42 -18.92
N GLU A 46 -3.60 -4.64 -18.37
CA GLU A 46 -3.77 -5.36 -17.10
C GLU A 46 -3.25 -6.81 -17.16
N ARG A 47 -3.42 -7.48 -18.32
CA ARG A 47 -2.89 -8.84 -18.51
C ARG A 47 -1.37 -8.85 -18.57
N ALA A 48 -0.77 -7.91 -19.30
CA ALA A 48 0.68 -7.76 -19.39
C ALA A 48 1.30 -7.40 -18.03
N GLU A 49 0.66 -6.49 -17.26
CA GLU A 49 1.14 -6.12 -15.92
C GLU A 49 1.14 -7.28 -14.92
N ARG A 50 0.16 -8.19 -14.99
CA ARG A 50 0.12 -9.39 -14.13
C ARG A 50 1.27 -10.36 -14.39
N ASP A 51 1.86 -10.32 -15.57
CA ASP A 51 2.97 -11.18 -15.98
C ASP A 51 4.34 -10.63 -15.56
N ILE A 52 4.40 -9.34 -15.18
CA ILE A 52 5.63 -8.67 -14.78
C ILE A 52 5.92 -8.94 -13.29
N ASP A 53 7.10 -9.52 -13.02
CA ASP A 53 7.65 -9.55 -11.66
C ASP A 53 8.31 -8.20 -11.34
N TYR A 54 7.55 -7.30 -10.72
CA TYR A 54 8.01 -5.96 -10.36
C TYR A 54 9.13 -5.96 -9.32
N ASN A 55 9.16 -6.93 -8.38
CA ASN A 55 10.22 -7.04 -7.40
C ASN A 55 11.54 -7.42 -8.08
N LYS A 56 11.53 -8.45 -8.92
CA LYS A 56 12.71 -8.83 -9.70
C LYS A 56 13.19 -7.69 -10.60
N ARG A 57 12.26 -6.97 -11.24
CA ARG A 57 12.57 -5.80 -12.06
C ARG A 57 13.19 -4.66 -11.26
N PHE A 58 12.74 -4.44 -10.04
CA PHE A 58 13.27 -3.42 -9.13
C PHE A 58 14.74 -3.73 -8.77
N PHE A 59 15.03 -4.95 -8.34
CA PHE A 59 16.39 -5.34 -7.92
C PHE A 59 17.39 -5.50 -9.07
N ASN A 60 16.92 -5.79 -10.28
CA ASN A 60 17.76 -5.89 -11.48
C ASN A 60 18.01 -4.55 -12.18
N ARG A 61 17.60 -3.46 -11.57
CA ARG A 61 17.75 -2.13 -12.17
C ARG A 61 19.18 -1.62 -12.00
N ASP A 62 19.69 -0.97 -13.05
CA ASP A 62 20.98 -0.31 -13.00
C ASP A 62 21.01 0.79 -11.91
N ALA A 63 22.16 0.90 -11.24
CA ALA A 63 22.37 1.95 -10.26
C ALA A 63 22.19 3.32 -10.89
N VAL A 64 21.49 4.22 -10.20
CA VAL A 64 21.33 5.60 -10.65
C VAL A 64 22.69 6.30 -10.55
N GLN A 65 23.21 6.78 -11.68
CA GLN A 65 24.41 7.60 -11.67
C GLN A 65 24.09 8.96 -11.01
N ASN A 66 24.88 9.36 -10.01
CA ASN A 66 24.73 10.60 -9.26
C ASN A 66 23.32 10.81 -8.66
N PRO A 67 22.86 9.97 -7.72
CA PRO A 67 21.54 10.11 -7.11
C PRO A 67 21.48 11.40 -6.27
N ASP A 68 20.43 12.20 -6.45
CA ASP A 68 20.07 13.26 -5.51
C ASP A 68 19.38 12.66 -4.26
N ILE A 69 19.21 13.48 -3.21
CA ILE A 69 18.57 13.07 -1.95
C ILE A 69 17.19 12.49 -2.23
N THR A 70 16.39 13.11 -3.10
CA THR A 70 15.03 12.65 -3.43
C THR A 70 15.07 11.29 -4.09
N SER A 71 16.02 11.04 -4.99
CA SER A 71 16.19 9.72 -5.63
C SER A 71 16.58 8.64 -4.64
N ALA A 72 17.55 8.94 -3.75
CA ALA A 72 18.01 8.01 -2.73
C ALA A 72 16.88 7.64 -1.75
N ILE A 73 16.15 8.64 -1.24
CA ILE A 73 15.00 8.41 -0.35
C ILE A 73 13.87 7.67 -1.07
N SER A 74 13.58 7.99 -2.34
CA SER A 74 12.56 7.27 -3.10
C SER A 74 12.92 5.80 -3.33
N HIS A 75 14.20 5.51 -3.60
CA HIS A 75 14.70 4.14 -3.72
C HIS A 75 14.56 3.41 -2.38
N ALA A 76 15.06 3.99 -1.28
CA ALA A 76 14.95 3.42 0.06
C ALA A 76 13.49 3.20 0.49
N THR A 77 12.58 4.13 0.15
CA THR A 77 11.14 3.97 0.40
C THR A 77 10.57 2.74 -0.31
N CYS A 78 10.91 2.55 -1.58
CA CYS A 78 10.46 1.38 -2.35
C CYS A 78 11.06 0.08 -1.81
N THR A 79 12.35 0.06 -1.44
CA THR A 79 13.00 -1.09 -0.80
C THR A 79 12.30 -1.45 0.51
N THR A 80 12.09 -0.47 1.39
CA THR A 80 11.38 -0.66 2.66
C THR A 80 9.96 -1.21 2.45
N ALA A 81 9.25 -0.70 1.44
CA ALA A 81 7.91 -1.19 1.12
C ALA A 81 7.91 -2.64 0.62
N ILE A 82 8.92 -3.05 -0.12
CA ILE A 82 9.08 -4.45 -0.58
C ILE A 82 9.41 -5.36 0.60
N ASP A 83 10.40 -4.99 1.43
CA ASP A 83 10.88 -5.79 2.56
C ASP A 83 9.78 -6.03 3.61
N LEU A 84 8.92 -5.01 3.84
CA LEU A 84 7.80 -5.09 4.77
C LEU A 84 6.50 -5.60 4.15
N ALA A 85 6.49 -5.95 2.87
CA ALA A 85 5.27 -6.27 2.12
C ALA A 85 4.15 -5.23 2.34
N ALA A 86 4.51 -3.94 2.32
CA ALA A 86 3.61 -2.84 2.63
C ALA A 86 2.40 -2.80 1.68
N ALA A 87 1.22 -2.51 2.22
CA ALA A 87 -0.03 -2.41 1.47
C ALA A 87 -0.01 -1.21 0.50
N ALA A 88 0.66 -0.11 0.88
CA ALA A 88 0.81 1.07 0.05
C ALA A 88 2.04 1.90 0.46
N ILE A 89 2.54 2.70 -0.48
CA ILE A 89 3.41 3.84 -0.20
C ILE A 89 2.55 5.09 -0.23
N ILE A 90 2.55 5.86 0.86
CA ILE A 90 1.83 7.13 0.95
C ILE A 90 2.85 8.26 0.83
N THR A 91 2.68 9.15 -0.14
CA THR A 91 3.56 10.32 -0.28
C THR A 91 2.78 11.61 -0.21
N VAL A 92 3.24 12.54 0.62
CA VAL A 92 2.67 13.88 0.68
C VAL A 92 3.54 14.83 -0.13
N THR A 93 2.95 15.50 -1.12
CA THR A 93 3.70 16.33 -2.07
C THR A 93 2.92 17.55 -2.56
N LYS A 94 3.54 18.72 -2.55
CA LYS A 94 2.94 19.95 -3.15
C LYS A 94 3.19 20.04 -4.65
N SER A 95 4.27 19.49 -5.17
CA SER A 95 4.68 19.58 -6.59
C SER A 95 4.47 18.29 -7.39
N GLY A 96 4.17 17.19 -6.72
CA GLY A 96 4.11 15.86 -7.33
C GLY A 96 5.47 15.23 -7.63
N LYS A 97 6.59 15.88 -7.31
CA LYS A 97 7.94 15.37 -7.62
C LYS A 97 8.18 14.02 -6.95
N THR A 98 7.88 13.89 -5.66
CA THR A 98 8.08 12.64 -4.91
C THR A 98 7.27 11.49 -5.49
N ALA A 99 5.97 11.71 -5.79
CA ALA A 99 5.12 10.69 -6.40
C ALA A 99 5.68 10.21 -7.74
N ARG A 100 6.16 11.12 -8.60
CA ARG A 100 6.81 10.76 -9.89
C ARG A 100 8.12 10.00 -9.68
N MET A 101 8.91 10.35 -8.67
CA MET A 101 10.16 9.65 -8.37
C MET A 101 9.91 8.23 -7.87
N LEU A 102 8.92 8.03 -7.00
CA LEU A 102 8.48 6.70 -6.57
C LEU A 102 7.96 5.87 -7.75
N SER A 103 7.09 6.47 -8.58
CA SER A 103 6.55 5.85 -9.79
C SER A 103 7.65 5.33 -10.73
N LYS A 104 8.79 6.05 -10.83
CA LYS A 104 9.94 5.63 -11.60
C LYS A 104 10.47 4.25 -11.17
N TYR A 105 10.42 3.93 -9.88
CA TYR A 105 10.90 2.65 -9.34
C TYR A 105 9.91 1.50 -9.50
N ARG A 106 8.63 1.77 -9.80
CA ARG A 106 7.58 0.78 -10.04
C ARG A 106 7.44 -0.23 -8.90
N PRO A 107 7.18 0.22 -7.67
CA PRO A 107 6.93 -0.71 -6.57
C PRO A 107 5.69 -1.55 -6.83
N LYS A 108 5.64 -2.78 -6.32
CA LYS A 108 4.49 -3.67 -6.47
C LYS A 108 3.21 -3.11 -5.81
N CYS A 109 3.35 -2.44 -4.67
CA CYS A 109 2.24 -1.80 -3.98
C CYS A 109 1.87 -0.44 -4.63
N PRO A 110 0.61 0.02 -4.51
CA PRO A 110 0.17 1.31 -5.02
C PRO A 110 0.89 2.47 -4.32
N ILE A 111 1.07 3.56 -5.06
CA ILE A 111 1.60 4.83 -4.55
C ILE A 111 0.43 5.79 -4.37
N ILE A 112 0.13 6.17 -3.14
CA ILE A 112 -0.94 7.12 -2.82
C ILE A 112 -0.33 8.52 -2.76
N GLY A 113 -0.60 9.31 -3.78
CA GLY A 113 -0.08 10.67 -3.93
C GLY A 113 -0.99 11.72 -3.29
N CYS A 114 -0.77 12.05 -2.02
CA CYS A 114 -1.57 13.02 -1.28
C CYS A 114 -1.07 14.44 -1.56
N THR A 115 -1.96 15.34 -1.95
CA THR A 115 -1.62 16.74 -2.26
C THR A 115 -2.80 17.67 -1.99
N PRO A 116 -2.57 18.90 -1.49
CA PRO A 116 -3.62 19.92 -1.37
C PRO A 116 -3.92 20.60 -2.71
N VAL A 117 -3.09 20.40 -3.74
CA VAL A 117 -3.17 21.15 -5.00
C VAL A 117 -3.90 20.35 -6.08
N LYS A 118 -5.12 20.76 -6.44
CA LYS A 118 -5.96 20.10 -7.47
C LYS A 118 -5.24 19.88 -8.79
N LYS A 119 -4.44 20.84 -9.24
CA LYS A 119 -3.67 20.73 -10.50
C LYS A 119 -2.64 19.60 -10.40
N VAL A 120 -1.94 19.49 -9.27
CA VAL A 120 -0.93 18.46 -9.04
C VAL A 120 -1.58 17.07 -8.97
N ALA A 121 -2.72 16.93 -8.29
CA ALA A 121 -3.46 15.68 -8.27
C ALA A 121 -3.79 15.17 -9.68
N ARG A 122 -4.28 16.06 -10.56
CA ARG A 122 -4.54 15.71 -11.97
C ARG A 122 -3.27 15.32 -12.73
N GLN A 123 -2.14 15.99 -12.48
CA GLN A 123 -0.88 15.72 -13.18
C GLN A 123 -0.26 14.38 -12.76
N ILE A 124 -0.24 14.06 -11.47
CA ILE A 124 0.36 12.82 -10.98
C ILE A 124 -0.47 11.58 -11.33
N ASN A 125 -1.74 11.76 -11.69
CA ASN A 125 -2.59 10.68 -12.21
C ASN A 125 -2.05 10.05 -13.50
N LEU A 126 -1.20 10.76 -14.25
CA LEU A 126 -0.52 10.23 -15.43
C LEU A 126 0.77 9.47 -15.09
N SER A 127 1.14 9.37 -13.82
CA SER A 127 2.31 8.61 -13.36
C SER A 127 1.91 7.18 -13.03
N TRP A 128 2.69 6.23 -13.51
CA TRP A 128 2.40 4.81 -13.29
C TRP A 128 2.26 4.46 -11.81
N GLY A 129 1.21 3.71 -11.46
CA GLY A 129 0.95 3.21 -10.11
C GLY A 129 0.59 4.27 -9.07
N VAL A 130 0.40 5.54 -9.48
CA VAL A 130 0.05 6.64 -8.58
C VAL A 130 -1.46 6.83 -8.54
N GLN A 131 -2.02 6.80 -7.33
CA GLN A 131 -3.41 7.14 -7.02
C GLN A 131 -3.42 8.50 -6.31
N PRO A 132 -3.89 9.57 -6.97
CA PRO A 132 -3.91 10.90 -6.37
C PRO A 132 -5.04 11.05 -5.37
N LEU A 133 -4.73 11.59 -4.18
CA LEU A 133 -5.72 12.02 -3.21
C LEU A 133 -5.58 13.50 -2.88
N LEU A 134 -6.70 14.20 -2.81
CA LEU A 134 -6.76 15.57 -2.28
C LEU A 134 -6.90 15.53 -0.78
N ILE A 135 -5.95 16.19 -0.08
CA ILE A 135 -5.98 16.37 1.38
C ILE A 135 -5.90 17.85 1.72
N GLY A 136 -6.24 18.20 2.96
CA GLY A 136 -6.05 19.57 3.48
C GLY A 136 -4.57 19.95 3.59
N GLU A 137 -4.32 21.25 3.77
CA GLU A 137 -3.00 21.73 4.22
C GLU A 137 -2.94 21.61 5.74
N GLU A 138 -1.84 21.07 6.24
CA GLU A 138 -1.56 20.93 7.65
C GLU A 138 -0.24 21.63 8.01
N ASN A 139 -0.17 22.16 9.20
CA ASN A 139 1.04 22.83 9.70
C ASN A 139 1.93 21.89 10.52
N ASN A 140 1.37 20.76 10.97
CA ASN A 140 2.07 19.75 11.75
C ASN A 140 2.28 18.49 10.89
N THR A 141 3.47 17.92 10.97
CA THR A 141 3.86 16.74 10.20
C THR A 141 3.09 15.48 10.62
N ASP A 142 2.82 15.32 11.91
CA ASP A 142 2.11 14.14 12.42
C ASP A 142 0.65 14.17 12.00
N ASP A 143 -0.06 15.30 12.15
CA ASP A 143 -1.43 15.46 11.68
C ASP A 143 -1.54 15.25 10.17
N LEU A 144 -0.55 15.75 9.40
CA LEU A 144 -0.50 15.56 7.97
C LEU A 144 -0.41 14.08 7.58
N PHE A 145 0.39 13.30 8.30
CA PHE A 145 0.53 11.86 8.04
C PHE A 145 -0.72 11.09 8.44
N GLU A 146 -1.32 11.41 9.59
CA GLU A 146 -2.59 10.79 10.00
C GLU A 146 -3.70 11.07 8.99
N HIS A 147 -3.88 12.32 8.56
CA HIS A 147 -4.86 12.68 7.55
C HIS A 147 -4.60 12.00 6.20
N ALA A 148 -3.34 11.84 5.81
CA ALA A 148 -2.99 11.13 4.56
C ALA A 148 -3.33 9.63 4.65
N VAL A 149 -3.08 8.98 5.80
CA VAL A 149 -3.44 7.58 6.06
C VAL A 149 -4.96 7.41 6.11
N ASP A 150 -5.65 8.28 6.82
CA ASP A 150 -7.12 8.26 6.91
C ASP A 150 -7.79 8.46 5.55
N ALA A 151 -7.25 9.36 4.73
CA ALA A 151 -7.72 9.54 3.37
C ALA A 151 -7.51 8.27 2.53
N ALA A 152 -6.35 7.63 2.63
CA ALA A 152 -6.07 6.36 1.95
C ALA A 152 -7.01 5.25 2.42
N LYS A 153 -7.27 5.14 3.73
CA LYS A 153 -8.22 4.20 4.33
C LYS A 153 -9.64 4.44 3.86
N LYS A 154 -10.11 5.69 3.89
CA LYS A 154 -11.45 6.09 3.44
C LYS A 154 -11.72 5.73 1.97
N HIS A 155 -10.69 5.77 1.13
CA HIS A 155 -10.79 5.39 -0.29
C HIS A 155 -10.52 3.90 -0.53
N GLY A 156 -10.32 3.08 0.52
CA GLY A 156 -10.16 1.64 0.42
C GLY A 156 -8.79 1.18 -0.08
N TYR A 157 -7.78 2.04 -0.08
CA TYR A 157 -6.42 1.67 -0.50
C TYR A 157 -5.65 0.92 0.59
N VAL A 158 -6.00 1.15 1.86
CA VAL A 158 -5.39 0.49 3.02
C VAL A 158 -6.46 0.16 4.08
N LYS A 159 -6.18 -0.83 4.92
CA LYS A 159 -7.06 -1.31 6.00
C LYS A 159 -6.35 -1.29 7.33
N ASP A 160 -7.10 -1.32 8.44
CA ASP A 160 -6.54 -1.45 9.77
C ASP A 160 -5.65 -2.69 9.88
N GLY A 161 -4.51 -2.54 10.55
CA GLY A 161 -3.50 -3.57 10.72
C GLY A 161 -2.50 -3.68 9.56
N GLU A 162 -2.73 -3.06 8.41
CA GLU A 162 -1.80 -3.10 7.30
C GLU A 162 -0.62 -2.14 7.50
N VAL A 163 0.56 -2.55 7.02
CA VAL A 163 1.76 -1.72 7.05
C VAL A 163 1.77 -0.79 5.83
N THR A 164 2.07 0.48 6.05
CA THR A 164 2.32 1.48 5.01
C THR A 164 3.67 2.15 5.20
N VAL A 165 4.25 2.63 4.10
CA VAL A 165 5.47 3.44 4.13
C VAL A 165 5.13 4.85 3.70
N ILE A 166 5.34 5.81 4.59
CA ILE A 166 5.04 7.22 4.34
C ILE A 166 6.34 7.94 3.97
N THR A 167 6.31 8.79 2.94
CA THR A 167 7.44 9.65 2.60
C THR A 167 7.00 11.08 2.31
N ALA A 168 7.79 12.03 2.78
CA ALA A 168 7.52 13.46 2.64
C ALA A 168 8.81 14.28 2.66
N GLY A 169 8.68 15.57 2.36
CA GLY A 169 9.71 16.57 2.57
C GLY A 169 9.48 17.36 3.85
N VAL A 170 10.48 17.40 4.74
CA VAL A 170 10.47 18.18 5.99
C VAL A 170 11.61 19.20 5.93
N PRO A 171 11.40 20.47 6.33
CA PRO A 171 10.16 21.08 6.83
C PRO A 171 9.07 21.20 5.75
N LEU A 172 7.81 21.18 6.23
CA LEU A 172 6.65 21.30 5.34
C LEU A 172 6.68 22.62 4.56
N GLY A 173 6.18 22.59 3.33
CA GLY A 173 6.12 23.79 2.49
C GLY A 173 7.32 24.03 1.58
N VAL A 174 8.47 23.43 1.83
CA VAL A 174 9.66 23.52 0.95
C VAL A 174 9.57 22.45 -0.13
N THR A 175 9.51 22.87 -1.40
CA THR A 175 9.39 21.93 -2.53
C THR A 175 10.73 21.30 -2.88
N GLY A 176 10.73 19.99 -3.17
CA GLY A 176 11.91 19.26 -3.67
C GLY A 176 12.82 18.67 -2.60
N THR A 177 12.40 18.68 -1.34
CA THR A 177 13.17 18.19 -0.18
C THR A 177 12.58 16.88 0.39
N THR A 178 12.34 15.88 -0.46
CA THR A 178 11.93 14.55 0.08
C THR A 178 13.09 13.95 0.87
N ASN A 179 12.98 13.89 2.20
CA ASN A 179 14.06 13.52 3.12
C ASN A 179 13.61 12.67 4.32
N LEU A 180 12.34 12.22 4.33
CA LEU A 180 11.76 11.45 5.43
C LEU A 180 11.12 10.17 4.91
N ILE A 181 11.34 9.08 5.64
CA ILE A 181 10.63 7.79 5.52
C ILE A 181 10.08 7.43 6.90
N LYS A 182 8.80 7.12 6.99
CA LYS A 182 8.13 6.65 8.22
C LYS A 182 7.38 5.36 7.90
N VAL A 183 7.66 4.30 8.64
CA VAL A 183 6.83 3.10 8.62
C VAL A 183 5.65 3.31 9.55
N HIS A 184 4.46 3.01 9.09
CA HIS A 184 3.22 3.22 9.84
C HIS A 184 2.29 2.01 9.69
N VAL A 185 1.75 1.55 10.81
CA VAL A 185 0.67 0.55 10.84
C VAL A 185 -0.66 1.30 10.88
N VAL A 186 -1.53 1.02 9.93
CA VAL A 186 -2.84 1.69 9.79
C VAL A 186 -3.74 1.34 10.98
N GLY A 187 -4.37 2.37 11.58
CA GLY A 187 -5.24 2.23 12.74
C GLY A 187 -4.53 2.48 14.07
N HIS A 188 -5.27 2.34 15.16
CA HIS A 188 -4.75 2.57 16.50
C HIS A 188 -4.08 1.30 17.04
N ILE A 189 -2.82 1.40 17.45
CA ILE A 189 -2.12 0.32 18.15
C ILE A 189 -2.60 0.34 19.60
N LEU A 190 -3.48 -0.58 19.95
CA LEU A 190 -3.99 -0.71 21.32
C LEU A 190 -2.99 -1.38 22.26
N VAL A 191 -2.22 -2.37 21.75
CA VAL A 191 -1.28 -3.17 22.53
C VAL A 191 -0.06 -3.50 21.68
N LYS A 192 1.14 -3.43 22.28
CA LYS A 192 2.37 -3.97 21.70
C LYS A 192 2.82 -5.16 22.52
N GLY A 193 3.17 -6.26 21.85
CA GLY A 193 3.63 -7.48 22.48
C GLY A 193 4.74 -8.15 21.67
N PHE A 194 5.21 -9.27 22.17
CA PHE A 194 6.18 -10.12 21.49
C PHE A 194 5.42 -11.24 20.76
N SER A 195 5.71 -11.45 19.48
CA SER A 195 5.08 -12.53 18.69
C SER A 195 5.99 -13.76 18.65
N ILE A 196 5.40 -14.94 18.85
CA ILE A 196 6.10 -16.23 18.74
C ILE A 196 6.18 -16.67 17.28
N ASN A 197 5.25 -16.21 16.44
CA ASN A 197 5.25 -16.48 15.01
C ASN A 197 5.09 -15.16 14.23
N GLU A 198 5.70 -15.08 13.06
CA GLU A 198 5.72 -13.88 12.22
C GLU A 198 4.45 -13.75 11.32
N ARG A 199 3.30 -14.24 11.78
CA ARG A 199 2.05 -14.15 11.02
C ARG A 199 1.25 -12.92 11.39
N SER A 200 0.75 -12.20 10.39
CA SER A 200 -0.22 -11.12 10.57
C SER A 200 -1.64 -11.69 10.53
N VAL A 201 -2.45 -11.33 11.51
CA VAL A 201 -3.85 -11.77 11.64
C VAL A 201 -4.74 -10.56 11.87
N THR A 202 -5.88 -10.51 11.17
CA THR A 202 -6.92 -9.49 11.38
C THR A 202 -8.24 -10.21 11.64
N ALA A 203 -8.79 -10.03 12.83
CA ALA A 203 -10.06 -10.63 13.25
C ALA A 203 -10.69 -9.79 14.37
N PRO A 204 -11.96 -9.99 14.72
CA PRO A 204 -12.58 -9.37 15.87
C PRO A 204 -11.84 -9.69 17.17
N LEU A 205 -11.85 -8.75 18.12
CA LEU A 205 -11.23 -8.92 19.43
C LEU A 205 -12.26 -9.43 20.44
N CYS A 206 -11.91 -10.54 21.14
CA CYS A 206 -12.60 -10.99 22.34
C CYS A 206 -11.72 -10.64 23.54
N VAL A 207 -12.00 -9.50 24.18
CA VAL A 207 -11.26 -9.01 25.35
C VAL A 207 -11.96 -9.52 26.61
N CYS A 208 -11.26 -10.29 27.43
CA CYS A 208 -11.80 -10.95 28.63
C CYS A 208 -10.88 -10.74 29.82
N GLU A 209 -11.46 -10.42 30.96
CA GLU A 209 -10.73 -10.34 32.23
C GLU A 209 -10.56 -11.73 32.87
N THR A 210 -11.55 -12.63 32.64
CA THR A 210 -11.59 -13.97 33.21
C THR A 210 -11.82 -15.03 32.13
N GLU A 211 -11.47 -16.29 32.45
CA GLU A 211 -11.78 -17.44 31.57
C GLU A 211 -13.28 -17.69 31.42
N ASP A 212 -14.08 -17.38 32.44
CA ASP A 212 -15.53 -17.50 32.38
C ASP A 212 -16.14 -16.49 31.39
N ASP A 213 -15.58 -15.27 31.32
CA ASP A 213 -15.95 -14.29 30.32
C ASP A 213 -15.58 -14.73 28.93
N LEU A 214 -14.39 -15.36 28.77
CA LEU A 214 -13.96 -15.89 27.51
C LEU A 214 -14.93 -16.99 27.02
N ILE A 215 -15.23 -17.98 27.84
CA ILE A 215 -16.14 -19.09 27.48
C ILE A 215 -17.52 -18.55 27.06
N LYS A 216 -17.97 -17.45 27.64
CA LYS A 216 -19.27 -16.85 27.38
C LYS A 216 -19.32 -15.99 26.12
N ASN A 217 -18.25 -15.27 25.81
CA ASN A 217 -18.25 -14.21 24.79
C ASN A 217 -17.49 -14.59 23.51
N TYR A 218 -16.61 -15.60 23.58
CA TYR A 218 -15.75 -15.99 22.46
C TYR A 218 -16.57 -16.58 21.29
N LYS A 219 -16.14 -16.23 20.09
CA LYS A 219 -16.60 -16.82 18.83
C LYS A 219 -15.41 -17.38 18.07
N ASP A 220 -15.60 -18.51 17.41
CA ASP A 220 -14.54 -19.14 16.61
C ASP A 220 -13.94 -18.15 15.60
N GLY A 221 -12.62 -18.06 15.62
CA GLY A 221 -11.88 -17.14 14.75
C GLY A 221 -11.59 -15.75 15.36
N ASP A 222 -12.08 -15.43 16.56
CA ASP A 222 -11.73 -14.19 17.24
C ASP A 222 -10.26 -14.18 17.69
N ILE A 223 -9.71 -12.98 17.90
CA ILE A 223 -8.44 -12.78 18.61
C ILE A 223 -8.75 -12.68 20.10
N ILE A 224 -8.24 -13.63 20.87
CA ILE A 224 -8.42 -13.65 22.32
C ILE A 224 -7.42 -12.70 22.98
N VAL A 225 -7.92 -11.81 23.85
CA VAL A 225 -7.11 -10.96 24.72
C VAL A 225 -7.47 -11.26 26.17
N ILE A 226 -6.54 -11.88 26.91
CA ILE A 226 -6.74 -12.32 28.30
C ILE A 226 -5.42 -12.23 29.05
N SER A 227 -5.44 -11.99 30.36
CA SER A 227 -4.22 -11.86 31.16
C SER A 227 -3.44 -13.17 31.29
N GLU A 228 -4.13 -14.27 31.56
CA GLU A 228 -3.53 -15.61 31.75
C GLU A 228 -4.37 -16.67 31.02
N THR A 229 -3.70 -17.76 30.59
CA THR A 229 -4.37 -18.89 29.96
C THR A 229 -4.22 -20.16 30.77
N SER A 230 -5.22 -21.04 30.82
CA SER A 230 -5.17 -22.37 31.39
C SER A 230 -5.70 -23.45 30.44
N ASN A 231 -5.54 -24.70 30.86
CA ASN A 231 -6.08 -25.85 30.10
C ASN A 231 -7.61 -25.84 29.99
N ARG A 232 -8.31 -25.09 30.83
CA ARG A 232 -9.79 -25.01 30.85
C ARG A 232 -10.36 -24.38 29.57
N ILE A 233 -9.61 -23.46 28.97
CA ILE A 233 -10.02 -22.74 27.75
C ILE A 233 -9.32 -23.25 26.49
N MET A 234 -8.75 -24.47 26.54
CA MET A 234 -7.96 -25.02 25.43
C MET A 234 -8.75 -25.15 24.12
N ASP A 235 -10.04 -25.43 24.19
CA ASP A 235 -10.86 -25.55 22.99
C ASP A 235 -11.03 -24.20 22.27
N GLN A 236 -11.19 -23.09 23.02
CA GLN A 236 -11.24 -21.75 22.48
C GLN A 236 -9.86 -21.34 21.90
N LEU A 237 -8.76 -21.67 22.61
CA LEU A 237 -7.42 -21.36 22.14
C LEU A 237 -7.08 -22.03 20.81
N LYS A 238 -7.59 -23.26 20.55
CA LYS A 238 -7.37 -24.01 19.29
C LYS A 238 -8.06 -23.38 18.09
N THR A 239 -9.20 -22.73 18.29
CA THR A 239 -10.02 -22.14 17.22
C THR A 239 -9.80 -20.64 17.06
N ALA A 240 -9.02 -20.01 17.95
CA ALA A 240 -8.70 -18.60 17.91
C ALA A 240 -7.75 -18.26 16.74
N SER A 241 -7.99 -17.13 16.09
CA SER A 241 -7.10 -16.60 15.05
C SER A 241 -5.76 -16.14 15.61
N ALA A 242 -5.74 -15.59 16.82
CA ALA A 242 -4.55 -15.25 17.59
C ALA A 242 -4.86 -15.13 19.08
N ILE A 243 -3.82 -15.14 19.91
CA ILE A 243 -3.92 -15.01 21.36
C ILE A 243 -2.98 -13.92 21.82
N VAL A 244 -3.50 -12.97 22.58
CA VAL A 244 -2.71 -11.92 23.27
C VAL A 244 -2.89 -12.13 24.77
N CYS A 245 -1.78 -12.41 25.46
CA CYS A 245 -1.80 -12.63 26.91
C CYS A 245 -0.55 -12.06 27.58
N GLU A 246 -0.66 -11.70 28.85
CA GLU A 246 0.48 -11.26 29.65
C GLU A 246 1.37 -12.44 30.07
N LYS A 247 0.70 -13.55 30.42
CA LYS A 247 1.37 -14.80 30.81
C LYS A 247 0.80 -15.96 30.03
N LEU A 248 1.64 -16.60 29.23
CA LEU A 248 1.30 -17.82 28.53
C LEU A 248 1.68 -19.01 29.42
N SER A 249 0.71 -19.60 30.10
CA SER A 249 0.89 -20.85 30.84
C SER A 249 0.55 -22.04 29.94
N LEU A 250 1.50 -22.42 29.10
CA LEU A 250 1.39 -23.68 28.34
C LEU A 250 2.13 -24.75 29.14
N ILE A 251 1.39 -25.47 29.96
CA ILE A 251 1.89 -26.70 30.56
C ILE A 251 1.64 -27.81 29.53
N HIS A 252 2.70 -28.17 28.84
CA HIS A 252 2.88 -29.34 27.98
C HIS A 252 1.80 -29.66 26.94
N ILE A 253 2.13 -29.39 25.70
CA ILE A 253 1.69 -30.23 24.58
C ILE A 253 2.76 -31.30 24.37
#